data_4c6fbab613ed5d3a1d4711803dd76c1a
#
_entry.id   4c6fbab613ed5d3a1d4711803dd76c1a
#
_cell.length_a   1.000
_cell.length_b   1.000
_cell.length_c   1.000
_cell.angle_alpha   90.00
_cell.angle_beta   90.00
_cell.angle_gamma   90.00
#
_symmetry.space_group_name_H-M   'P 1'
#
loop_
_entity.id
_entity.type
_entity.pdbx_description
1 polymer ?
#
loop_
_entity_poly.entity_id
_entity_poly.type
_entity_poly.pdbx_seq_one_letter_code
_entity_poly.pdbx_strand_id
1 'polypeptide(L)'
;MATTSCDVAIVGAGLGGCFLALLLSRRGRDVVVIEQGPSVPSAGADFLKPPGLRVLARHGLANLVGRNGLRRDLVRYYHDGDPIQDCHFPDGGFLIRPYRELVELIYTSCAMEGVEFRFDVSIDDIATDGNRVEELTLSDGRRLRADVVIGADGTKSAIRRALGIEQLTMPYERLLMRVATVPLSASVAQLNRLYFSSEGWMTYLYPISRDQARVFVGLPPEADKEIFQDGIPVLLDELKKFVTESSDAFNFLLPATWQRIKVSSLRVEAYHKGNAALLGSAAFACHPMTGMGMSYTLHDAEILADVICAAGSDHELLDRLLGARYEPRREAHRELIDYGDALASTFRDRAAYLAAFRPDLHVHGESAAPAHLEPAG
;
A
#
# COMPACT_ATOMS: atom_id res chain seq x y z
N MET A 1 14.29 22.06 26.22
CA MET A 1 14.20 21.46 24.87
C MET A 1 13.31 22.37 24.04
N ALA A 2 13.66 22.62 22.77
CA ALA A 2 12.85 23.50 21.93
C ALA A 2 11.56 22.76 21.49
N THR A 3 10.42 23.38 21.70
CA THR A 3 9.14 22.93 21.13
C THR A 3 8.92 23.70 19.83
N THR A 4 8.66 22.97 18.73
CA THR A 4 8.26 23.53 17.44
C THR A 4 6.77 23.29 17.22
N SER A 5 6.15 24.06 16.35
CA SER A 5 4.73 23.88 15.97
C SER A 5 4.58 23.89 14.45
N CYS A 6 3.57 23.20 13.94
CA CYS A 6 3.15 23.20 12.55
C CYS A 6 1.62 23.03 12.47
N ASP A 7 1.05 23.20 11.28
CA ASP A 7 -0.39 22.94 11.09
C ASP A 7 -0.66 21.42 11.11
N VAL A 8 0.19 20.63 10.42
CA VAL A 8 -0.02 19.18 10.30
C VAL A 8 1.28 18.42 10.52
N ALA A 9 1.29 17.50 11.48
CA ALA A 9 2.35 16.53 11.69
C ALA A 9 1.95 15.17 11.06
N ILE A 10 2.78 14.65 10.16
CA ILE A 10 2.57 13.34 9.53
C ILE A 10 3.65 12.39 10.01
N VAL A 11 3.27 11.29 10.65
CA VAL A 11 4.20 10.26 11.12
C VAL A 11 4.24 9.13 10.08
N GLY A 12 5.36 9.02 9.38
CA GLY A 12 5.61 8.05 8.30
C GLY A 12 5.71 8.70 6.91
N ALA A 13 6.88 8.55 6.26
CA ALA A 13 7.17 9.03 4.91
C ALA A 13 6.89 7.99 3.81
N GLY A 14 5.89 7.12 4.01
CA GLY A 14 5.39 6.23 2.96
C GLY A 14 4.62 6.97 1.87
N LEU A 15 4.12 6.22 0.87
CA LEU A 15 3.37 6.80 -0.26
C LEU A 15 2.22 7.71 0.20
N GLY A 16 1.42 7.26 1.16
CA GLY A 16 0.28 8.03 1.68
C GLY A 16 0.72 9.29 2.41
N GLY A 17 1.74 9.17 3.31
CA GLY A 17 2.26 10.31 4.07
C GLY A 17 2.88 11.38 3.16
N CYS A 18 3.74 10.98 2.22
CA CYS A 18 4.33 11.92 1.25
C CYS A 18 3.26 12.56 0.34
N PHE A 19 2.29 11.78 -0.15
CA PHE A 19 1.26 12.33 -1.03
C PHE A 19 0.35 13.30 -0.28
N LEU A 20 -0.07 12.97 0.94
CA LEU A 20 -0.84 13.89 1.78
C LEU A 20 -0.06 15.17 2.08
N ALA A 21 1.23 15.05 2.44
CA ALA A 21 2.10 16.21 2.70
C ALA A 21 2.17 17.14 1.48
N LEU A 22 2.33 16.58 0.28
CA LEU A 22 2.34 17.34 -0.96
C LEU A 22 1.02 18.10 -1.19
N LEU A 23 -0.12 17.43 -0.98
CA LEU A 23 -1.44 18.03 -1.18
C LEU A 23 -1.70 19.18 -0.20
N LEU A 24 -1.30 19.03 1.05
CA LEU A 24 -1.45 20.04 2.09
C LEU A 24 -0.52 21.23 1.88
N SER A 25 0.75 20.99 1.57
CA SER A 25 1.71 22.06 1.31
C SER A 25 1.30 22.92 0.10
N ARG A 26 0.83 22.30 -1.00
CA ARG A 26 0.28 23.03 -2.16
C ARG A 26 -0.95 23.88 -1.83
N ARG A 27 -1.60 23.62 -0.71
CA ARG A 27 -2.75 24.39 -0.19
C ARG A 27 -2.34 25.36 0.93
N GLY A 28 -1.02 25.58 1.09
CA GLY A 28 -0.45 26.57 2.01
C GLY A 28 -0.43 26.15 3.48
N ARG A 29 -0.50 24.83 3.77
CA ARG A 29 -0.36 24.31 5.13
C ARG A 29 1.09 24.09 5.48
N ASP A 30 1.47 24.41 6.70
CA ASP A 30 2.77 24.07 7.28
C ASP A 30 2.78 22.61 7.71
N VAL A 31 3.63 21.79 7.05
CA VAL A 31 3.63 20.35 7.21
C VAL A 31 5.01 19.85 7.61
N VAL A 32 5.05 19.06 8.69
CA VAL A 32 6.25 18.32 9.12
C VAL A 32 5.99 16.83 8.97
N VAL A 33 6.87 16.13 8.25
CA VAL A 33 6.85 14.67 8.10
C VAL A 33 7.97 14.05 8.93
N ILE A 34 7.63 13.08 9.78
CA ILE A 34 8.56 12.37 10.66
C ILE A 34 8.72 10.94 10.14
N GLU A 35 9.96 10.50 9.91
CA GLU A 35 10.27 9.15 9.43
C GLU A 35 11.40 8.54 10.27
N GLN A 36 11.16 7.34 10.80
CA GLN A 36 12.13 6.63 11.63
C GLN A 36 13.34 6.11 10.84
N GLY A 37 13.20 5.92 9.55
CA GLY A 37 14.29 5.48 8.68
C GLY A 37 15.12 6.64 8.14
N PRO A 38 16.31 6.34 7.58
CA PRO A 38 17.23 7.36 7.04
C PRO A 38 16.76 7.94 5.70
N SER A 39 15.71 7.40 5.14
CA SER A 39 15.12 7.83 3.86
C SER A 39 13.68 7.34 3.76
N VAL A 40 12.99 7.70 2.68
CA VAL A 40 11.68 7.14 2.38
C VAL A 40 11.73 5.61 2.29
N PRO A 41 10.66 4.90 2.73
CA PRO A 41 10.67 3.44 2.81
C PRO A 41 10.77 2.78 1.44
N SER A 42 11.48 1.65 1.39
CA SER A 42 11.70 0.88 0.16
C SER A 42 10.78 -0.34 0.00
N ALA A 43 10.10 -0.74 1.05
CA ALA A 43 9.24 -1.93 1.06
C ALA A 43 7.79 -1.59 0.73
N GLY A 44 7.28 -2.14 -0.37
CA GLY A 44 5.91 -1.96 -0.82
C GLY A 44 5.64 -2.69 -2.12
N ALA A 45 4.41 -2.57 -2.64
CA ALA A 45 4.03 -3.15 -3.90
C ALA A 45 4.47 -2.28 -5.09
N ASP A 46 4.82 -2.94 -6.19
CA ASP A 46 5.31 -2.26 -7.40
C ASP A 46 4.18 -1.87 -8.39
N PHE A 47 2.93 -2.16 -8.05
CA PHE A 47 1.79 -1.92 -8.94
C PHE A 47 0.94 -0.75 -8.49
N LEU A 48 0.70 0.19 -9.40
CA LEU A 48 -0.31 1.21 -9.22
C LEU A 48 -1.41 1.03 -10.27
N LYS A 49 -2.58 0.61 -9.82
CA LYS A 49 -3.75 0.34 -10.65
C LYS A 49 -4.46 1.63 -11.08
N PRO A 50 -5.36 1.55 -12.10
CA PRO A 50 -6.03 2.73 -12.65
C PRO A 50 -6.68 3.66 -11.62
N PRO A 51 -7.35 3.18 -10.54
CA PRO A 51 -7.90 4.10 -9.53
C PRO A 51 -6.85 5.03 -8.91
N GLY A 52 -5.72 4.50 -8.48
CA GLY A 52 -4.63 5.31 -7.93
C GLY A 52 -3.98 6.24 -8.95
N LEU A 53 -3.86 5.78 -10.21
CA LEU A 53 -3.36 6.62 -11.30
C LEU A 53 -4.28 7.80 -11.59
N ARG A 54 -5.60 7.61 -11.51
CA ARG A 54 -6.58 8.71 -11.66
C ARG A 54 -6.42 9.73 -10.53
N VAL A 55 -6.18 9.29 -9.28
CA VAL A 55 -5.90 10.22 -8.17
C VAL A 55 -4.66 11.05 -8.49
N LEU A 56 -3.54 10.43 -8.84
CA LEU A 56 -2.31 11.16 -9.19
C LEU A 56 -2.49 12.09 -10.40
N ALA A 57 -3.30 11.70 -11.37
CA ALA A 57 -3.60 12.53 -12.55
C ALA A 57 -4.35 13.82 -12.17
N ARG A 58 -5.33 13.76 -11.27
CA ARG A 58 -6.06 14.95 -10.78
C ARG A 58 -5.14 15.98 -10.15
N HIS A 59 -4.01 15.52 -9.58
CA HIS A 59 -3.02 16.39 -8.93
C HIS A 59 -1.78 16.69 -9.80
N GLY A 60 -1.85 16.42 -11.12
CA GLY A 60 -0.79 16.74 -12.06
C GLY A 60 0.45 15.83 -11.98
N LEU A 61 0.37 14.70 -11.30
CA LEU A 61 1.52 13.80 -11.06
C LEU A 61 1.61 12.64 -12.05
N ALA A 62 0.61 12.42 -12.92
CA ALA A 62 0.57 11.28 -13.83
C ALA A 62 1.81 11.17 -14.74
N ASN A 63 2.26 12.30 -15.30
CA ASN A 63 3.44 12.33 -16.16
C ASN A 63 4.74 12.08 -15.38
N LEU A 64 4.84 12.62 -14.16
CA LEU A 64 5.99 12.42 -13.28
C LEU A 64 6.15 10.94 -12.93
N VAL A 65 5.10 10.31 -12.41
CA VAL A 65 5.16 8.91 -11.97
C VAL A 65 5.21 7.95 -13.16
N GLY A 66 4.64 8.32 -14.31
CA GLY A 66 4.62 7.50 -15.53
C GLY A 66 5.94 7.50 -16.30
N ARG A 67 6.79 8.54 -16.14
CA ARG A 67 8.08 8.64 -16.84
C ARG A 67 9.00 7.49 -16.40
N ASN A 68 9.49 6.70 -17.36
CA ASN A 68 10.33 5.51 -17.14
C ASN A 68 9.66 4.36 -16.36
N GLY A 69 8.38 4.47 -16.03
CA GLY A 69 7.60 3.34 -15.52
C GLY A 69 7.14 2.40 -16.64
N LEU A 70 6.88 1.16 -16.30
CA LEU A 70 6.34 0.19 -17.24
C LEU A 70 4.81 0.22 -17.21
N ARG A 71 4.18 0.27 -18.38
CA ARG A 71 2.72 0.15 -18.51
C ARG A 71 2.36 -1.26 -18.98
N ARG A 72 1.34 -1.83 -18.36
CA ARG A 72 0.75 -3.11 -18.74
C ARG A 72 -0.77 -3.00 -18.66
N ASP A 73 -1.43 -3.65 -19.59
CA ASP A 73 -2.88 -3.65 -19.73
C ASP A 73 -3.51 -5.02 -19.48
N LEU A 74 -2.67 -6.03 -19.17
CA LEU A 74 -3.11 -7.40 -18.98
C LEU A 74 -2.36 -8.08 -17.85
N VAL A 75 -3.11 -8.79 -16.98
CA VAL A 75 -2.61 -9.82 -16.10
C VAL A 75 -3.30 -11.12 -16.44
N ARG A 76 -2.54 -12.17 -16.73
CA ARG A 76 -3.06 -13.52 -16.98
C ARG A 76 -2.90 -14.40 -15.77
N TYR A 77 -3.95 -15.11 -15.44
CA TYR A 77 -4.03 -16.02 -14.30
C TYR A 77 -4.05 -17.45 -14.77
N TYR A 78 -3.31 -18.30 -14.07
CA TYR A 78 -3.17 -19.73 -14.36
C TYR A 78 -3.50 -20.56 -13.11
N HIS A 79 -4.03 -21.75 -13.30
CA HIS A 79 -4.23 -22.73 -12.23
C HIS A 79 -3.80 -24.12 -12.70
N ASP A 80 -2.87 -24.75 -11.96
CA ASP A 80 -2.23 -26.02 -12.30
C ASP A 80 -1.72 -26.07 -13.76
N GLY A 81 -1.16 -24.95 -14.23
CA GLY A 81 -0.60 -24.80 -15.56
C GLY A 81 -1.56 -24.35 -16.65
N ASP A 82 -2.87 -24.39 -16.40
CA ASP A 82 -3.87 -23.94 -17.36
C ASP A 82 -4.20 -22.46 -17.19
N PRO A 83 -4.36 -21.69 -18.28
CA PRO A 83 -4.88 -20.34 -18.20
C PRO A 83 -6.35 -20.37 -17.77
N ILE A 84 -6.71 -19.54 -16.78
CA ILE A 84 -8.06 -19.54 -16.21
C ILE A 84 -8.79 -18.21 -16.37
N GLN A 85 -8.04 -17.09 -16.40
CA GLN A 85 -8.64 -15.75 -16.43
C GLN A 85 -7.65 -14.73 -16.99
N ASP A 86 -8.14 -13.83 -17.82
CA ASP A 86 -7.46 -12.61 -18.21
C ASP A 86 -8.13 -11.40 -17.54
N CYS A 87 -7.34 -10.57 -16.89
CA CYS A 87 -7.79 -9.29 -16.35
C CYS A 87 -7.22 -8.16 -17.20
N HIS A 88 -8.09 -7.54 -18.00
CA HIS A 88 -7.75 -6.42 -18.88
C HIS A 88 -7.97 -5.09 -18.18
N PHE A 89 -7.01 -4.18 -18.34
CA PHE A 89 -7.05 -2.83 -17.79
C PHE A 89 -7.15 -1.82 -18.92
N PRO A 90 -8.32 -1.21 -19.15
CA PRO A 90 -8.51 -0.19 -20.18
C PRO A 90 -7.73 1.10 -19.88
N ASP A 91 -7.80 2.08 -20.77
CA ASP A 91 -7.31 3.45 -20.60
C ASP A 91 -5.81 3.57 -20.25
N GLY A 92 -4.98 2.73 -20.89
CA GLY A 92 -3.52 2.75 -20.72
C GLY A 92 -3.01 1.90 -19.58
N GLY A 93 -3.87 1.07 -18.99
CA GLY A 93 -3.46 0.00 -18.08
C GLY A 93 -3.04 0.48 -16.69
N PHE A 94 -2.28 -0.37 -16.01
CA PHE A 94 -1.67 -0.06 -14.71
C PHE A 94 -0.18 0.25 -14.86
N LEU A 95 0.37 0.95 -13.89
CA LEU A 95 1.78 1.30 -13.82
C LEU A 95 2.52 0.29 -12.95
N ILE A 96 3.65 -0.20 -13.45
CA ILE A 96 4.63 -0.94 -12.66
C ILE A 96 5.83 -0.02 -12.46
N ARG A 97 6.19 0.18 -11.21
CA ARG A 97 7.36 0.95 -10.79
C ARG A 97 7.78 0.45 -9.41
N PRO A 98 9.09 0.24 -9.15
CA PRO A 98 9.56 -0.08 -7.81
C PRO A 98 8.99 0.91 -6.79
N TYR A 99 8.44 0.39 -5.69
CA TYR A 99 7.76 1.21 -4.67
C TYR A 99 8.62 2.39 -4.22
N ARG A 100 9.90 2.13 -3.94
CA ARG A 100 10.84 3.15 -3.51
C ARG A 100 10.90 4.31 -4.50
N GLU A 101 11.03 4.02 -5.80
CA GLU A 101 11.11 5.06 -6.83
C GLU A 101 9.83 5.89 -6.89
N LEU A 102 8.66 5.24 -6.74
CA LEU A 102 7.37 5.95 -6.71
C LEU A 102 7.33 6.93 -5.53
N VAL A 103 7.71 6.49 -4.34
CA VAL A 103 7.72 7.34 -3.15
C VAL A 103 8.77 8.45 -3.25
N GLU A 104 9.96 8.17 -3.77
CA GLU A 104 11.02 9.16 -3.99
C GLU A 104 10.59 10.29 -4.95
N LEU A 105 9.81 9.98 -5.99
CA LEU A 105 9.26 11.01 -6.89
C LEU A 105 8.28 11.94 -6.18
N ILE A 106 7.40 11.38 -5.33
CA ILE A 106 6.45 12.18 -4.54
C ILE A 106 7.21 12.99 -3.48
N TYR A 107 8.15 12.37 -2.77
CA TYR A 107 9.03 13.04 -1.80
C TYR A 107 9.78 14.23 -2.42
N THR A 108 10.38 14.03 -3.61
CA THR A 108 11.07 15.10 -4.32
C THR A 108 10.11 16.26 -4.62
N SER A 109 8.87 15.96 -4.99
CA SER A 109 7.84 16.98 -5.19
C SER A 109 7.50 17.73 -3.88
N CYS A 110 7.44 17.02 -2.75
CA CYS A 110 7.26 17.64 -1.43
C CYS A 110 8.42 18.58 -1.08
N ALA A 111 9.65 18.16 -1.33
CA ALA A 111 10.84 19.00 -1.06
C ALA A 111 10.83 20.29 -1.91
N MET A 112 10.36 20.22 -3.14
CA MET A 112 10.20 21.41 -4.00
C MET A 112 9.11 22.37 -3.49
N GLU A 113 8.10 21.87 -2.78
CA GLU A 113 7.04 22.67 -2.15
C GLU A 113 7.39 23.12 -0.70
N GLY A 114 8.61 22.83 -0.25
CA GLY A 114 9.11 23.27 1.06
C GLY A 114 8.64 22.45 2.27
N VAL A 115 8.14 21.24 2.07
CA VAL A 115 7.76 20.35 3.18
C VAL A 115 8.99 19.96 4.00
N GLU A 116 8.92 20.11 5.33
CA GLU A 116 9.98 19.66 6.23
C GLU A 116 9.90 18.16 6.47
N PHE A 117 11.01 17.44 6.23
CA PHE A 117 11.16 16.02 6.55
C PHE A 117 12.20 15.84 7.65
N ARG A 118 11.87 15.04 8.67
CA ARG A 118 12.75 14.62 9.75
C ARG A 118 12.99 13.12 9.65
N PHE A 119 14.10 12.75 9.01
CA PHE A 119 14.55 11.36 8.90
C PHE A 119 15.39 10.95 10.11
N ASP A 120 15.53 9.63 10.31
CA ASP A 120 16.19 9.02 11.48
C ASP A 120 15.57 9.45 12.82
N VAL A 121 14.27 9.79 12.79
CA VAL A 121 13.54 10.28 13.96
C VAL A 121 12.28 9.43 14.16
N SER A 122 12.19 8.79 15.32
CA SER A 122 11.00 8.07 15.78
C SER A 122 10.20 8.91 16.78
N ILE A 123 8.98 8.45 17.07
CA ILE A 123 8.17 8.97 18.16
C ILE A 123 8.51 8.20 19.43
N ASP A 124 8.98 8.89 20.46
CA ASP A 124 9.29 8.31 21.77
C ASP A 124 8.09 8.37 22.70
N ASP A 125 7.34 9.50 22.67
CA ASP A 125 6.16 9.67 23.51
C ASP A 125 5.10 10.53 22.80
N ILE A 126 3.83 10.31 23.16
CA ILE A 126 2.66 11.01 22.62
C ILE A 126 1.80 11.48 23.80
N ALA A 127 1.88 12.77 24.11
CA ALA A 127 1.03 13.37 25.10
C ALA A 127 -0.38 13.59 24.54
N THR A 128 -1.40 13.11 25.26
CA THR A 128 -2.80 13.25 24.89
C THR A 128 -3.62 13.89 26.00
N ASP A 129 -4.59 14.70 25.63
CA ASP A 129 -5.66 15.17 26.51
C ASP A 129 -7.01 14.66 25.99
N GLY A 130 -7.56 13.66 26.68
CA GLY A 130 -8.72 12.91 26.22
C GLY A 130 -8.48 12.25 24.85
N ASN A 131 -9.19 12.71 23.84
CA ASN A 131 -9.09 12.19 22.48
C ASN A 131 -8.14 13.00 21.57
N ARG A 132 -7.42 13.99 22.13
CA ARG A 132 -6.59 14.91 21.37
C ARG A 132 -5.11 14.63 21.59
N VAL A 133 -4.32 14.64 20.53
CA VAL A 133 -2.86 14.64 20.60
C VAL A 133 -2.42 16.09 20.84
N GLU A 134 -1.72 16.32 21.96
CA GLU A 134 -1.23 17.64 22.35
C GLU A 134 0.22 17.88 21.92
N GLU A 135 1.07 16.85 22.06
CA GLU A 135 2.51 16.98 21.78
C GLU A 135 3.10 15.62 21.40
N LEU A 136 3.99 15.62 20.43
CA LEU A 136 4.84 14.49 20.06
C LEU A 136 6.25 14.74 20.60
N THR A 137 6.78 13.81 21.39
CA THR A 137 8.19 13.80 21.80
C THR A 137 8.96 12.91 20.83
N LEU A 138 10.00 13.46 20.22
CA LEU A 138 10.80 12.81 19.20
C LEU A 138 12.07 12.20 19.81
N SER A 139 12.61 11.15 19.19
CA SER A 139 13.80 10.43 19.65
C SER A 139 15.07 11.27 19.70
N ASP A 140 15.10 12.40 18.99
CA ASP A 140 16.19 13.38 19.07
C ASP A 140 16.01 14.41 20.19
N GLY A 141 14.99 14.23 21.04
CA GLY A 141 14.67 15.09 22.17
C GLY A 141 13.89 16.36 21.83
N ARG A 142 13.57 16.61 20.55
CA ARG A 142 12.69 17.72 20.16
C ARG A 142 11.24 17.38 20.48
N ARG A 143 10.43 18.43 20.64
CA ARG A 143 8.98 18.32 20.81
C ARG A 143 8.27 19.01 19.65
N LEU A 144 7.17 18.41 19.21
CA LEU A 144 6.37 18.93 18.09
C LEU A 144 4.91 19.00 18.50
N ARG A 145 4.30 20.17 18.34
CA ARG A 145 2.86 20.38 18.45
C ARG A 145 2.26 20.60 17.06
N ALA A 146 1.09 20.04 16.83
CA ALA A 146 0.39 20.21 15.58
C ALA A 146 -1.11 20.34 15.80
N ASP A 147 -1.77 21.14 14.95
CA ASP A 147 -3.24 21.24 14.97
C ASP A 147 -3.86 19.89 14.57
N VAL A 148 -3.23 19.19 13.61
CA VAL A 148 -3.65 17.87 13.12
C VAL A 148 -2.48 16.90 13.13
N VAL A 149 -2.71 15.66 13.57
CA VAL A 149 -1.71 14.60 13.56
C VAL A 149 -2.18 13.43 12.69
N ILE A 150 -1.34 13.02 11.74
CA ILE A 150 -1.66 11.89 10.85
C ILE A 150 -0.72 10.73 11.14
N GLY A 151 -1.29 9.58 11.55
CA GLY A 151 -0.58 8.32 11.64
C GLY A 151 -0.54 7.62 10.28
N ALA A 152 0.57 7.77 9.55
CA ALA A 152 0.88 7.07 8.32
C ALA A 152 2.04 6.05 8.51
N ASP A 153 2.23 5.60 9.75
CA ASP A 153 3.37 4.86 10.31
C ASP A 153 3.20 3.33 10.25
N GLY A 154 2.32 2.88 9.36
CA GLY A 154 2.19 1.48 9.00
C GLY A 154 1.43 0.63 10.01
N THR A 155 1.49 -0.70 9.81
CA THR A 155 0.66 -1.66 10.59
C THR A 155 0.93 -1.64 12.09
N LYS A 156 2.10 -1.17 12.51
CA LYS A 156 2.49 -1.02 13.92
C LYS A 156 2.34 0.41 14.45
N SER A 157 1.39 1.15 13.93
CA SER A 157 1.18 2.57 14.21
C SER A 157 1.27 2.93 15.69
N ALA A 158 2.16 3.88 16.02
CA ALA A 158 2.29 4.47 17.34
C ALA A 158 1.12 5.41 17.64
N ILE A 159 0.70 6.19 16.63
CA ILE A 159 -0.45 7.09 16.73
C ILE A 159 -1.72 6.31 17.07
N ARG A 160 -2.01 5.22 16.34
CA ARG A 160 -3.17 4.37 16.63
C ARG A 160 -3.18 3.86 18.07
N ARG A 161 -2.03 3.36 18.56
CA ARG A 161 -1.91 2.88 19.94
C ARG A 161 -2.12 3.97 20.98
N ALA A 162 -1.53 5.16 20.77
CA ALA A 162 -1.67 6.29 21.70
C ALA A 162 -3.12 6.76 21.82
N LEU A 163 -3.87 6.73 20.71
CA LEU A 163 -5.30 7.05 20.70
C LEU A 163 -6.20 5.97 21.30
N GLY A 164 -5.64 4.81 21.66
CA GLY A 164 -6.42 3.66 22.14
C GLY A 164 -7.39 3.13 21.09
N ILE A 165 -7.11 3.29 19.80
CA ILE A 165 -7.94 2.73 18.72
C ILE A 165 -7.66 1.24 18.61
N GLU A 166 -8.70 0.44 18.84
CA GLU A 166 -8.61 -1.01 18.77
C GLU A 166 -8.38 -1.51 17.35
N GLN A 167 -7.69 -2.64 17.25
CA GLN A 167 -7.40 -3.28 15.98
C GLN A 167 -7.64 -4.77 16.03
N LEU A 168 -8.08 -5.32 14.91
CA LEU A 168 -8.05 -6.74 14.62
C LEU A 168 -7.02 -7.01 13.53
N THR A 169 -6.02 -7.81 13.87
CA THR A 169 -4.99 -8.24 12.91
C THR A 169 -5.13 -9.75 12.69
N MET A 170 -5.32 -10.16 11.44
CA MET A 170 -5.43 -11.56 11.05
C MET A 170 -4.23 -11.93 10.17
N PRO A 171 -3.28 -12.72 10.69
CA PRO A 171 -2.17 -13.19 9.89
C PRO A 171 -2.63 -14.22 8.85
N TYR A 172 -2.05 -14.17 7.66
CA TYR A 172 -2.27 -15.19 6.63
C TYR A 172 -1.29 -16.35 6.85
N GLU A 173 -1.64 -17.24 7.79
CA GLU A 173 -0.75 -18.31 8.24
C GLU A 173 -0.61 -19.46 7.22
N ARG A 174 -1.57 -19.61 6.32
CA ARG A 174 -1.60 -20.69 5.32
C ARG A 174 -0.83 -20.40 4.04
N LEU A 175 -0.35 -19.16 3.90
CA LEU A 175 0.40 -18.73 2.74
C LEU A 175 1.53 -17.80 3.18
N LEU A 176 2.75 -18.33 3.22
CA LEU A 176 3.93 -17.53 3.46
C LEU A 176 4.44 -16.97 2.14
N MET A 177 4.80 -15.69 2.14
CA MET A 177 5.26 -15.03 0.91
C MET A 177 6.75 -14.71 0.97
N ARG A 178 7.42 -15.01 -0.14
CA ARG A 178 8.80 -14.64 -0.42
C ARG A 178 8.88 -13.83 -1.70
N VAL A 179 9.81 -12.91 -1.76
CA VAL A 179 10.04 -12.06 -2.94
C VAL A 179 11.51 -11.98 -3.27
N ALA A 180 11.81 -12.04 -4.57
CA ALA A 180 13.14 -11.79 -5.10
C ALA A 180 13.09 -10.85 -6.30
N THR A 181 14.21 -10.17 -6.56
CA THR A 181 14.46 -9.46 -7.81
C THR A 181 15.47 -10.25 -8.61
N VAL A 182 15.16 -10.51 -9.87
CA VAL A 182 15.98 -11.32 -10.78
C VAL A 182 16.15 -10.59 -12.12
N PRO A 183 17.15 -10.96 -12.93
CA PRO A 183 17.22 -10.50 -14.31
C PRO A 183 15.95 -10.81 -15.09
N LEU A 184 15.56 -9.91 -15.98
CA LEU A 184 14.35 -10.05 -16.79
C LEU A 184 14.52 -11.15 -17.83
N SER A 185 13.68 -12.16 -17.79
CA SER A 185 13.59 -13.20 -18.83
C SER A 185 12.68 -12.78 -19.97
N ALA A 186 12.84 -13.39 -21.14
CA ALA A 186 12.07 -13.07 -22.34
C ALA A 186 10.56 -13.31 -22.13
N SER A 187 10.19 -14.38 -21.44
CA SER A 187 8.79 -14.73 -21.18
C SER A 187 8.10 -13.73 -20.24
N VAL A 188 8.83 -13.24 -19.23
CA VAL A 188 8.30 -12.28 -18.25
C VAL A 188 8.23 -10.86 -18.81
N ALA A 189 9.11 -10.52 -19.77
CA ALA A 189 9.15 -9.19 -20.37
C ALA A 189 7.84 -8.78 -21.06
N GLN A 190 7.05 -9.74 -21.53
CA GLN A 190 5.88 -9.49 -22.37
C GLN A 190 4.58 -9.39 -21.58
N LEU A 191 4.39 -10.19 -20.52
CA LEU A 191 3.12 -10.36 -19.86
C LEU A 191 3.30 -10.63 -18.37
N ASN A 192 2.50 -9.97 -17.56
CA ASN A 192 2.38 -10.28 -16.13
C ASN A 192 1.58 -11.57 -15.94
N ARG A 193 2.15 -12.52 -15.19
CA ARG A 193 1.55 -13.85 -14.99
C ARG A 193 1.47 -14.20 -13.53
N LEU A 194 0.28 -14.62 -13.11
CA LEU A 194 0.01 -15.11 -11.75
C LEU A 194 -0.43 -16.56 -11.84
N TYR A 195 0.34 -17.44 -11.24
CA TYR A 195 0.10 -18.88 -11.24
C TYR A 195 -0.30 -19.35 -9.85
N PHE A 196 -1.29 -20.24 -9.82
CA PHE A 196 -1.75 -20.95 -8.62
C PHE A 196 -1.61 -22.45 -8.80
N SER A 197 -1.48 -23.16 -7.68
CA SER A 197 -1.51 -24.61 -7.62
C SER A 197 -2.56 -25.08 -6.61
N SER A 198 -3.26 -26.16 -6.93
CA SER A 198 -4.16 -26.87 -6.02
C SER A 198 -3.47 -27.35 -4.74
N GLU A 199 -2.15 -27.57 -4.79
CA GLU A 199 -1.32 -27.91 -3.63
C GLU A 199 -1.02 -26.72 -2.70
N GLY A 200 -1.43 -25.49 -3.08
CA GLY A 200 -1.29 -24.31 -2.23
C GLY A 200 -0.05 -23.46 -2.49
N TRP A 201 0.55 -23.62 -3.66
CA TRP A 201 1.61 -22.75 -4.14
C TRP A 201 1.06 -21.65 -5.02
N MET A 202 1.75 -20.51 -5.03
CA MET A 202 1.50 -19.45 -6.00
C MET A 202 2.82 -18.81 -6.41
N THR A 203 2.86 -18.26 -7.63
CA THR A 203 3.94 -17.38 -8.04
C THR A 203 3.43 -16.26 -8.93
N TYR A 204 3.95 -15.07 -8.72
CA TYR A 204 3.65 -13.91 -9.54
C TYR A 204 4.94 -13.37 -10.16
N LEU A 205 4.99 -13.38 -11.49
CA LEU A 205 6.13 -12.98 -12.30
C LEU A 205 5.77 -11.74 -13.10
N TYR A 206 6.56 -10.67 -12.97
CA TYR A 206 6.35 -9.44 -13.73
C TYR A 206 7.62 -8.59 -13.85
N PRO A 207 7.78 -7.83 -14.94
CA PRO A 207 8.90 -6.91 -15.07
C PRO A 207 8.74 -5.74 -14.09
N ILE A 208 9.84 -5.24 -13.52
CA ILE A 208 9.87 -4.02 -12.71
C ILE A 208 10.70 -2.92 -13.35
N SER A 209 11.57 -3.29 -14.29
CA SER A 209 12.37 -2.39 -15.11
C SER A 209 12.61 -3.03 -16.48
N ARG A 210 13.49 -2.45 -17.28
CA ARG A 210 13.87 -2.98 -18.60
C ARG A 210 14.76 -4.21 -18.54
N ASP A 211 15.38 -4.47 -17.38
CA ASP A 211 16.39 -5.52 -17.15
C ASP A 211 16.10 -6.38 -15.92
N GLN A 212 15.07 -6.05 -15.14
CA GLN A 212 14.75 -6.77 -13.91
C GLN A 212 13.28 -7.20 -13.86
N ALA A 213 13.06 -8.34 -13.24
CA ALA A 213 11.74 -8.86 -12.91
C ALA A 213 11.60 -9.07 -11.40
N ARG A 214 10.37 -9.00 -10.94
CA ARG A 214 9.98 -9.40 -9.60
C ARG A 214 9.40 -10.81 -9.64
N VAL A 215 9.81 -11.61 -8.69
CA VAL A 215 9.26 -12.95 -8.45
C VAL A 215 8.71 -13.00 -7.04
N PHE A 216 7.40 -13.12 -6.91
CA PHE A 216 6.75 -13.47 -5.66
C PHE A 216 6.46 -14.96 -5.65
N VAL A 217 6.74 -15.61 -4.53
CA VAL A 217 6.33 -16.98 -4.28
C VAL A 217 5.54 -17.02 -2.99
N GLY A 218 4.34 -17.57 -3.07
CA GLY A 218 3.55 -17.96 -1.92
C GLY A 218 3.62 -19.47 -1.77
N LEU A 219 3.86 -19.95 -0.55
CA LEU A 219 4.07 -21.35 -0.27
C LEU A 219 3.42 -21.77 1.06
N PRO A 220 3.07 -23.06 1.19
CA PRO A 220 2.62 -23.62 2.45
C PRO A 220 3.67 -23.42 3.54
N PRO A 221 3.29 -23.13 4.80
CA PRO A 221 4.22 -22.88 5.89
C PRO A 221 5.24 -24.01 6.14
N GLU A 222 4.81 -25.25 5.97
CA GLU A 222 5.63 -26.44 6.11
C GLU A 222 6.78 -26.50 5.11
N ALA A 223 6.56 -25.99 3.89
CA ALA A 223 7.57 -25.95 2.83
C ALA A 223 8.58 -24.80 3.00
N ASP A 224 8.24 -23.73 3.71
CA ASP A 224 9.10 -22.54 3.84
C ASP A 224 10.44 -22.86 4.50
N LYS A 225 10.44 -23.68 5.57
CA LYS A 225 11.64 -24.01 6.31
C LYS A 225 12.57 -24.92 5.47
N GLU A 226 12.00 -25.95 4.87
CA GLU A 226 12.74 -26.92 4.04
C GLU A 226 13.43 -26.24 2.85
N ILE A 227 12.67 -25.42 2.11
CA ILE A 227 13.16 -24.79 0.89
C ILE A 227 14.20 -23.71 1.16
N PHE A 228 13.96 -22.83 2.11
CA PHE A 228 14.81 -21.66 2.32
C PHE A 228 15.94 -21.87 3.34
N GLN A 229 15.99 -23.01 4.02
CA GLN A 229 17.14 -23.45 4.81
C GLN A 229 18.03 -24.44 4.06
N ASP A 230 17.44 -25.37 3.32
CA ASP A 230 18.14 -26.56 2.81
C ASP A 230 18.19 -26.64 1.27
N GLY A 231 17.42 -25.87 0.52
CA GLY A 231 17.59 -25.94 -0.94
C GLY A 231 16.56 -25.25 -1.84
N ILE A 232 16.94 -24.13 -2.42
CA ILE A 232 16.23 -23.51 -3.56
C ILE A 232 15.95 -24.50 -4.73
N PRO A 233 16.76 -25.55 -5.01
CA PRO A 233 16.40 -26.56 -6.03
C PRO A 233 15.00 -27.17 -5.84
N VAL A 234 14.60 -27.45 -4.61
CA VAL A 234 13.26 -27.99 -4.31
C VAL A 234 12.17 -26.97 -4.71
N LEU A 235 12.38 -25.68 -4.45
CA LEU A 235 11.48 -24.63 -4.92
C LEU A 235 11.31 -24.65 -6.44
N LEU A 236 12.41 -24.80 -7.17
CA LEU A 236 12.37 -24.83 -8.65
C LEU A 236 11.56 -26.01 -9.16
N ASP A 237 11.72 -27.18 -8.54
CA ASP A 237 10.99 -28.38 -8.94
C ASP A 237 9.49 -28.25 -8.64
N GLU A 238 9.12 -27.63 -7.52
CA GLU A 238 7.72 -27.32 -7.23
C GLU A 238 7.12 -26.30 -8.22
N LEU A 239 7.83 -25.20 -8.50
CA LEU A 239 7.36 -24.18 -9.45
C LEU A 239 7.18 -24.75 -10.87
N LYS A 240 8.06 -25.63 -11.34
CA LYS A 240 7.98 -26.25 -12.66
C LYS A 240 6.71 -27.12 -12.85
N LYS A 241 6.10 -27.61 -11.79
CA LYS A 241 4.88 -28.41 -11.87
C LYS A 241 3.69 -27.62 -12.41
N PHE A 242 3.61 -26.31 -12.13
CA PHE A 242 2.46 -25.49 -12.48
C PHE A 242 2.79 -24.21 -13.25
N VAL A 243 4.07 -23.83 -13.39
CA VAL A 243 4.49 -22.69 -14.22
C VAL A 243 4.93 -23.17 -15.59
N THR A 244 4.06 -23.01 -16.58
CA THR A 244 4.23 -23.59 -17.91
C THR A 244 4.94 -22.67 -18.89
N GLU A 245 4.66 -21.34 -18.84
CA GLU A 245 5.10 -20.40 -19.87
C GLU A 245 6.26 -19.49 -19.46
N SER A 246 6.77 -19.60 -18.24
CA SER A 246 7.79 -18.70 -17.70
C SER A 246 8.98 -19.45 -17.07
N SER A 247 9.24 -20.67 -17.51
CA SER A 247 10.30 -21.52 -16.96
C SER A 247 11.72 -20.95 -17.15
N ASP A 248 11.93 -20.10 -18.16
CA ASP A 248 13.18 -19.37 -18.38
C ASP A 248 13.53 -18.39 -17.24
N ALA A 249 12.54 -17.88 -16.51
CA ALA A 249 12.76 -17.06 -15.32
C ALA A 249 13.46 -17.83 -14.20
N PHE A 250 13.32 -19.15 -14.16
CA PHE A 250 13.88 -20.00 -13.10
C PHE A 250 15.40 -20.09 -13.15
N ASN A 251 16.02 -19.82 -14.30
CA ASN A 251 17.48 -19.78 -14.44
C ASN A 251 18.15 -18.76 -13.50
N PHE A 252 17.39 -17.79 -13.00
CA PHE A 252 17.87 -16.70 -12.15
C PHE A 252 17.47 -16.82 -10.68
N LEU A 253 16.70 -17.84 -10.30
CA LEU A 253 16.18 -17.96 -8.94
C LEU A 253 17.21 -18.50 -7.92
N LEU A 254 18.13 -19.37 -8.36
CA LEU A 254 19.14 -19.97 -7.49
C LEU A 254 20.05 -18.94 -6.81
N PRO A 255 20.64 -17.97 -7.54
CA PRO A 255 21.49 -16.95 -6.93
C PRO A 255 20.70 -15.78 -6.31
N ALA A 256 19.37 -15.77 -6.40
CA ALA A 256 18.57 -14.65 -5.94
C ALA A 256 18.56 -14.52 -4.42
N THR A 257 18.57 -13.27 -3.95
CA THR A 257 18.35 -12.96 -2.53
C THR A 257 16.85 -12.88 -2.26
N TRP A 258 16.37 -13.71 -1.34
CA TRP A 258 14.97 -13.82 -1.00
C TRP A 258 14.65 -13.06 0.28
N GLN A 259 13.59 -12.25 0.22
CA GLN A 259 13.03 -11.54 1.37
C GLN A 259 11.70 -12.18 1.78
N ARG A 260 11.52 -12.41 3.07
CA ARG A 260 10.25 -12.88 3.62
C ARG A 260 9.30 -11.72 3.84
N ILE A 261 8.08 -11.85 3.35
CA ILE A 261 7.00 -10.89 3.56
C ILE A 261 6.01 -11.49 4.56
N LYS A 262 5.79 -10.80 5.67
CA LYS A 262 4.70 -11.13 6.58
C LYS A 262 3.44 -10.46 6.07
N VAL A 263 2.44 -11.26 5.74
CA VAL A 263 1.15 -10.79 5.24
C VAL A 263 0.10 -10.97 6.33
N SER A 264 -0.64 -9.90 6.58
CA SER A 264 -1.79 -9.93 7.48
C SER A 264 -2.83 -8.92 7.01
N SER A 265 -4.10 -9.18 7.26
CA SER A 265 -5.11 -8.14 7.21
C SER A 265 -5.11 -7.35 8.52
N LEU A 266 -5.46 -6.08 8.43
CA LEU A 266 -5.65 -5.19 9.56
C LEU A 266 -6.96 -4.44 9.40
N ARG A 267 -7.78 -4.47 10.43
CA ARG A 267 -9.00 -3.67 10.58
C ARG A 267 -8.90 -2.88 11.87
N VAL A 268 -9.39 -1.66 11.88
CA VAL A 268 -9.43 -0.81 13.06
C VAL A 268 -10.87 -0.35 13.33
N GLU A 269 -11.17 -0.05 14.58
CA GLU A 269 -12.52 0.37 14.99
C GLU A 269 -12.88 1.78 14.56
N ALA A 270 -11.86 2.68 14.42
CA ALA A 270 -12.03 4.06 14.00
C ALA A 270 -10.84 4.54 13.17
N TYR A 271 -11.08 5.47 12.25
CA TYR A 271 -10.03 6.07 11.42
C TYR A 271 -9.55 7.41 11.93
N HIS A 272 -10.25 7.99 12.88
CA HIS A 272 -9.84 9.24 13.54
C HIS A 272 -10.26 9.24 15.01
N LYS A 273 -9.65 10.14 15.76
CA LYS A 273 -10.03 10.45 17.13
C LYS A 273 -9.52 11.86 17.47
N GLY A 274 -10.46 12.78 17.76
CA GLY A 274 -10.12 14.18 18.01
C GLY A 274 -9.41 14.84 16.81
N ASN A 275 -8.18 15.32 17.05
CA ASN A 275 -7.36 15.97 16.01
C ASN A 275 -6.42 15.01 15.25
N ALA A 276 -6.58 13.71 15.42
CA ALA A 276 -5.71 12.75 14.78
C ALA A 276 -6.45 11.77 13.87
N ALA A 277 -5.86 11.43 12.73
CA ALA A 277 -6.38 10.45 11.78
C ALA A 277 -5.32 9.45 11.35
N LEU A 278 -5.75 8.26 10.91
CA LEU A 278 -4.89 7.17 10.44
C LEU A 278 -4.94 7.11 8.91
N LEU A 279 -3.80 6.84 8.26
CA LEU A 279 -3.69 6.76 6.80
C LEU A 279 -2.93 5.51 6.36
N GLY A 280 -3.38 4.90 5.28
CA GLY A 280 -2.74 3.75 4.67
C GLY A 280 -2.68 2.56 5.63
N SER A 281 -1.51 1.89 5.74
CA SER A 281 -1.40 0.68 6.57
C SER A 281 -1.52 0.93 8.08
N ALA A 282 -1.60 2.17 8.54
CA ALA A 282 -1.98 2.49 9.92
C ALA A 282 -3.49 2.34 10.13
N ALA A 283 -4.30 2.57 9.08
CA ALA A 283 -5.75 2.46 9.09
C ALA A 283 -6.24 1.07 8.65
N PHE A 284 -5.64 0.49 7.60
CA PHE A 284 -6.07 -0.79 7.06
C PHE A 284 -4.92 -1.53 6.37
N ALA A 285 -5.00 -2.85 6.34
CA ALA A 285 -4.16 -3.68 5.46
C ALA A 285 -4.99 -4.81 4.86
N CYS A 286 -4.84 -5.03 3.55
CA CYS A 286 -5.49 -6.11 2.82
C CYS A 286 -4.45 -7.06 2.21
N HIS A 287 -4.89 -8.24 1.78
CA HIS A 287 -4.00 -9.20 1.13
C HIS A 287 -3.39 -8.60 -0.16
N PRO A 288 -2.09 -8.79 -0.43
CA PRO A 288 -1.43 -8.25 -1.63
C PRO A 288 -2.03 -8.71 -2.96
N MET A 289 -2.72 -9.85 -2.99
CA MET A 289 -3.42 -10.35 -4.19
C MET A 289 -4.45 -9.36 -4.73
N THR A 290 -5.00 -8.47 -3.91
CA THR A 290 -5.89 -7.41 -4.38
C THR A 290 -5.15 -6.41 -5.27
N GLY A 291 -3.88 -6.11 -4.97
CA GLY A 291 -3.07 -5.08 -5.62
C GLY A 291 -3.69 -3.68 -5.53
N MET A 292 -4.57 -3.40 -4.55
CA MET A 292 -5.35 -2.15 -4.47
C MET A 292 -4.94 -1.23 -3.32
N GLY A 293 -4.14 -1.70 -2.36
CA GLY A 293 -3.81 -0.94 -1.15
C GLY A 293 -3.26 0.48 -1.42
N MET A 294 -2.35 0.63 -2.38
CA MET A 294 -1.82 1.95 -2.76
C MET A 294 -2.89 2.88 -3.36
N SER A 295 -3.77 2.35 -4.22
CA SER A 295 -4.83 3.14 -4.83
C SER A 295 -5.80 3.70 -3.80
N TYR A 296 -6.18 2.89 -2.82
CA TYR A 296 -7.05 3.31 -1.71
C TYR A 296 -6.34 4.33 -0.82
N THR A 297 -5.07 4.09 -0.46
CA THR A 297 -4.28 5.04 0.34
C THR A 297 -4.16 6.42 -0.33
N LEU A 298 -3.97 6.47 -1.65
CA LEU A 298 -3.93 7.75 -2.38
C LEU A 298 -5.27 8.48 -2.34
N HIS A 299 -6.37 7.74 -2.53
CA HIS A 299 -7.71 8.32 -2.43
C HIS A 299 -8.02 8.83 -1.02
N ASP A 300 -7.64 8.08 0.01
CA ASP A 300 -7.79 8.48 1.41
C ASP A 300 -6.99 9.75 1.73
N ALA A 301 -5.78 9.87 1.21
CA ALA A 301 -4.95 11.07 1.37
C ALA A 301 -5.60 12.30 0.71
N GLU A 302 -6.24 12.12 -0.45
CA GLU A 302 -7.01 13.19 -1.12
C GLU A 302 -8.18 13.68 -0.25
N ILE A 303 -8.97 12.75 0.30
CA ILE A 303 -10.08 13.07 1.20
C ILE A 303 -9.59 13.77 2.47
N LEU A 304 -8.52 13.27 3.09
CA LEU A 304 -7.94 13.90 4.28
C LEU A 304 -7.45 15.31 3.99
N ALA A 305 -6.78 15.53 2.85
CA ALA A 305 -6.34 16.87 2.47
C ALA A 305 -7.52 17.85 2.32
N ASP A 306 -8.63 17.39 1.71
CA ASP A 306 -9.85 18.20 1.56
C ASP A 306 -10.47 18.52 2.92
N VAL A 307 -10.57 17.53 3.81
CA VAL A 307 -11.14 17.71 5.16
C VAL A 307 -10.30 18.68 5.99
N ILE A 308 -8.97 18.47 6.03
CA ILE A 308 -8.05 19.30 6.82
C ILE A 308 -8.06 20.75 6.33
N CYS A 309 -8.05 20.97 5.01
CA CYS A 309 -8.09 22.33 4.46
C CYS A 309 -9.43 23.01 4.69
N ALA A 310 -10.54 22.28 4.62
CA ALA A 310 -11.87 22.83 4.88
C ALA A 310 -12.08 23.20 6.36
N ALA A 311 -11.50 22.43 7.28
CA ALA A 311 -11.60 22.69 8.70
C ALA A 311 -10.74 23.89 9.16
N GLY A 312 -9.61 24.13 8.50
CA GLY A 312 -8.66 25.15 8.92
C GLY A 312 -8.09 24.83 10.31
N SER A 313 -8.22 25.78 11.23
CA SER A 313 -7.84 25.62 12.66
C SER A 313 -9.04 25.29 13.56
N ASP A 314 -10.22 25.10 13.00
CA ASP A 314 -11.42 24.72 13.76
C ASP A 314 -11.45 23.22 14.03
N HIS A 315 -11.09 22.84 15.25
CA HIS A 315 -11.01 21.44 15.66
C HIS A 315 -12.36 20.73 15.75
N GLU A 316 -13.43 21.44 16.09
CA GLU A 316 -14.77 20.86 16.14
C GLU A 316 -15.27 20.57 14.72
N LEU A 317 -14.99 21.49 13.80
CA LEU A 317 -15.28 21.27 12.39
C LEU A 317 -14.45 20.13 11.82
N LEU A 318 -13.16 20.02 12.18
CA LEU A 318 -12.28 18.93 11.76
C LEU A 318 -12.87 17.58 12.17
N ASP A 319 -13.20 17.41 13.46
CA ASP A 319 -13.73 16.13 13.97
C ASP A 319 -15.06 15.76 13.27
N ARG A 320 -15.97 16.74 13.08
CA ARG A 320 -17.21 16.51 12.32
C ARG A 320 -16.98 16.12 10.87
N LEU A 321 -16.04 16.77 10.17
CA LEU A 321 -15.72 16.48 8.78
C LEU A 321 -15.00 15.12 8.63
N LEU A 322 -14.11 14.79 9.56
CA LEU A 322 -13.50 13.44 9.60
C LEU A 322 -14.56 12.35 9.79
N GLY A 323 -15.49 12.55 10.72
CA GLY A 323 -16.60 11.63 10.93
C GLY A 323 -17.53 11.50 9.72
N ALA A 324 -17.83 12.61 9.04
CA ALA A 324 -18.77 12.63 7.92
C ALA A 324 -18.15 12.15 6.59
N ARG A 325 -16.86 12.44 6.34
CA ARG A 325 -16.23 12.24 5.01
C ARG A 325 -15.13 11.21 5.01
N TYR A 326 -14.42 10.99 6.12
CA TYR A 326 -13.31 10.07 6.19
C TYR A 326 -13.67 8.73 6.86
N GLU A 327 -14.39 8.75 7.96
CA GLU A 327 -14.82 7.52 8.64
C GLU A 327 -15.59 6.53 7.74
N PRO A 328 -16.45 6.95 6.79
CA PRO A 328 -17.12 6.04 5.86
C PRO A 328 -16.18 5.23 4.97
N ARG A 329 -14.92 5.67 4.80
CA ARG A 329 -13.88 4.92 4.08
C ARG A 329 -13.64 3.53 4.69
N ARG A 330 -13.90 3.37 5.97
CA ARG A 330 -13.75 2.11 6.69
C ARG A 330 -14.59 0.97 6.09
N GLU A 331 -15.78 1.29 5.57
CA GLU A 331 -16.63 0.31 4.89
C GLU A 331 -15.99 -0.18 3.58
N ALA A 332 -15.52 0.74 2.73
CA ALA A 332 -14.84 0.40 1.50
C ALA A 332 -13.56 -0.42 1.75
N HIS A 333 -12.83 -0.09 2.82
CA HIS A 333 -11.65 -0.87 3.20
C HIS A 333 -12.02 -2.25 3.73
N ARG A 334 -13.13 -2.39 4.46
CA ARG A 334 -13.65 -3.68 4.91
C ARG A 334 -13.95 -4.58 3.71
N GLU A 335 -14.67 -4.07 2.70
CA GLU A 335 -14.95 -4.81 1.47
C GLU A 335 -13.66 -5.25 0.75
N LEU A 336 -12.66 -4.38 0.68
CA LEU A 336 -11.37 -4.70 0.07
C LEU A 336 -10.62 -5.77 0.86
N ILE A 337 -10.65 -5.73 2.19
CA ILE A 337 -10.04 -6.73 3.05
C ILE A 337 -10.77 -8.07 2.88
N ASP A 338 -12.11 -8.09 2.93
CA ASP A 338 -12.92 -9.30 2.74
C ASP A 338 -12.66 -9.92 1.37
N TYR A 339 -12.53 -9.10 0.32
CA TYR A 339 -12.16 -9.55 -1.01
C TYR A 339 -10.76 -10.20 -1.02
N GLY A 340 -9.78 -9.58 -0.38
CA GLY A 340 -8.42 -10.12 -0.27
C GLY A 340 -8.39 -11.45 0.51
N ASP A 341 -9.17 -11.54 1.58
CA ASP A 341 -9.32 -12.76 2.39
C ASP A 341 -9.98 -13.89 1.56
N ALA A 342 -11.00 -13.56 0.75
CA ALA A 342 -11.65 -14.50 -0.16
C ALA A 342 -10.67 -15.05 -1.20
N LEU A 343 -9.91 -14.19 -1.89
CA LEU A 343 -8.90 -14.62 -2.85
C LEU A 343 -7.84 -15.52 -2.20
N ALA A 344 -7.32 -15.14 -1.03
CA ALA A 344 -6.28 -15.89 -0.32
C ALA A 344 -6.78 -17.23 0.23
N SER A 345 -8.07 -17.39 0.49
CA SER A 345 -8.66 -18.64 0.97
C SER A 345 -9.08 -19.60 -0.12
N THR A 346 -9.33 -19.10 -1.34
CA THR A 346 -9.93 -19.87 -2.44
C THR A 346 -8.94 -20.27 -3.54
N PHE A 347 -7.73 -19.69 -3.60
CA PHE A 347 -6.82 -19.85 -4.75
C PHE A 347 -6.40 -21.31 -5.03
N ARG A 348 -6.56 -22.22 -4.08
CA ARG A 348 -6.31 -23.68 -4.27
C ARG A 348 -7.40 -24.39 -5.10
N ASP A 349 -8.59 -23.82 -5.13
CA ASP A 349 -9.73 -24.33 -5.87
C ASP A 349 -10.06 -23.38 -7.03
N ARG A 350 -9.87 -23.86 -8.25
CA ARG A 350 -10.08 -23.08 -9.47
C ARG A 350 -11.48 -22.47 -9.54
N ALA A 351 -12.51 -23.26 -9.23
CA ALA A 351 -13.90 -22.80 -9.36
C ALA A 351 -14.23 -21.77 -8.26
N ALA A 352 -13.80 -22.02 -7.04
CA ALA A 352 -13.98 -21.10 -5.92
C ALA A 352 -13.23 -19.78 -6.14
N TYR A 353 -12.00 -19.84 -6.66
CA TYR A 353 -11.23 -18.65 -7.00
C TYR A 353 -11.93 -17.79 -8.06
N LEU A 354 -12.38 -18.42 -9.17
CA LEU A 354 -13.07 -17.70 -10.23
C LEU A 354 -14.40 -17.09 -9.75
N ALA A 355 -15.10 -17.77 -8.85
CA ALA A 355 -16.33 -17.24 -8.23
C ALA A 355 -16.05 -16.04 -7.29
N ALA A 356 -14.90 -16.01 -6.64
CA ALA A 356 -14.48 -14.92 -5.77
C ALA A 356 -13.85 -13.75 -6.53
N PHE A 357 -13.32 -13.98 -7.75
CA PHE A 357 -12.56 -12.99 -8.48
C PHE A 357 -13.46 -11.87 -9.04
N ARG A 358 -13.11 -10.62 -8.76
CA ARG A 358 -13.84 -9.41 -9.14
C ARG A 358 -12.98 -8.49 -9.99
N PRO A 359 -12.94 -8.66 -11.32
CA PRO A 359 -12.13 -7.85 -12.23
C PRO A 359 -12.52 -6.36 -12.20
N ASP A 360 -13.77 -6.04 -11.96
CA ASP A 360 -14.30 -4.68 -11.83
C ASP A 360 -13.60 -3.88 -10.73
N LEU A 361 -13.35 -4.49 -9.56
CA LEU A 361 -12.61 -3.84 -8.47
C LEU A 361 -11.18 -3.48 -8.87
N HIS A 362 -10.53 -4.32 -9.67
CA HIS A 362 -9.17 -4.07 -10.12
C HIS A 362 -9.06 -2.89 -11.09
N VAL A 363 -10.10 -2.67 -11.89
CA VAL A 363 -10.14 -1.64 -12.94
C VAL A 363 -10.73 -0.32 -12.44
N HIS A 364 -11.85 -0.41 -11.77
CA HIS A 364 -12.64 0.78 -11.39
C HIS A 364 -12.38 1.21 -9.94
N GLY A 365 -11.93 0.31 -9.09
CA GLY A 365 -11.82 0.52 -7.65
C GLY A 365 -13.17 0.29 -6.98
N GLU A 366 -13.48 1.07 -5.97
CA GLU A 366 -14.76 1.00 -5.28
C GLU A 366 -15.91 1.11 -6.27
N SER A 367 -16.94 0.29 -6.09
CA SER A 367 -18.21 0.51 -6.78
C SER A 367 -18.59 1.95 -6.52
N ALA A 368 -18.78 2.73 -7.58
CA ALA A 368 -19.06 4.15 -7.46
C ALA A 368 -20.12 4.38 -6.37
N ALA A 369 -19.67 4.89 -5.22
CA ALA A 369 -20.61 5.53 -4.32
C ALA A 369 -21.29 6.63 -5.14
N PRO A 370 -22.60 6.82 -5.04
CA PRO A 370 -23.29 7.75 -5.89
C PRO A 370 -22.58 9.10 -5.81
N ALA A 371 -22.02 9.52 -6.96
CA ALA A 371 -21.66 10.89 -7.17
C ALA A 371 -22.95 11.68 -6.88
N HIS A 372 -22.90 12.52 -5.90
CA HIS A 372 -23.73 13.72 -5.72
C HIS A 372 -23.79 14.08 -4.25
N LEU A 373 -22.81 14.85 -3.83
CA LEU A 373 -23.08 15.93 -2.89
C LEU A 373 -22.59 17.18 -3.60
N GLU A 374 -23.56 17.91 -4.18
CA GLU A 374 -23.35 19.28 -4.62
C GLU A 374 -22.78 20.11 -3.45
N PRO A 375 -21.91 21.09 -3.74
CA PRO A 375 -21.45 21.99 -2.71
C PRO A 375 -22.68 22.67 -2.11
N ALA A 376 -22.84 22.53 -0.79
CA ALA A 376 -23.79 23.33 -0.04
C ALA A 376 -23.41 24.80 -0.26
N GLY A 377 -24.34 25.55 -0.88
CA GLY A 377 -24.22 26.95 -1.21
C GLY A 377 -24.15 27.88 0.04
#